data_03dc956aed970c258838181a8c621ed5
#
_entry.id   03dc956aed970c258838181a8c621ed5
#
_cell.length_a   1.000
_cell.length_b   1.000
_cell.length_c   1.000
_cell.angle_alpha   90.00
_cell.angle_beta   90.00
_cell.angle_gamma   90.00
#
_symmetry.space_group_name_H-M   'P 1'
#
loop_
_entity.id
_entity.type
_entity.pdbx_description
1 polymer ?
#
loop_
_entity_poly.entity_id
_entity_poly.type
_entity_poly.pdbx_seq_one_letter_code
_entity_poly.pdbx_strand_id
1 'polypeptide(L)'
;MILGLILFGFGEALLITANLGVSPWFVLHQGLAFKTGYTIGITTFFVSIAVLLIWFPLKQKPGIGTILNAILISVILDLSLIYLPYPKEFLFQFFQVLIGIFIIGIGSGFYLAANLGPGPRDGLMTGLNKQTNFSISFIRTLLELSAVGIGFFLGGKVGIGTLIYACLLYTSPSPRDPTK
;
A
#
# COMPACT_ATOMS: atom_id res chain seq x y z
N MET A 1 10.71 -13.04 2.32
CA MET A 1 9.76 -12.49 1.34
C MET A 1 8.30 -12.84 1.67
N ILE A 2 7.87 -14.11 1.59
CA ILE A 2 6.46 -14.51 1.82
C ILE A 2 5.95 -14.02 3.17
N LEU A 3 6.68 -14.24 4.26
CA LEU A 3 6.35 -13.73 5.59
C LEU A 3 6.15 -12.19 5.57
N GLY A 4 7.03 -11.47 4.87
CA GLY A 4 6.92 -10.01 4.76
C GLY A 4 5.63 -9.57 4.06
N LEU A 5 5.22 -10.27 2.99
CA LEU A 5 3.98 -9.98 2.28
C LEU A 5 2.73 -10.33 3.10
N ILE A 6 2.80 -11.40 3.89
CA ILE A 6 1.73 -11.78 4.84
C ILE A 6 1.58 -10.69 5.90
N LEU A 7 2.67 -10.27 6.53
CA LEU A 7 2.65 -9.19 7.52
C LEU A 7 2.13 -7.88 6.92
N PHE A 8 2.54 -7.56 5.69
CA PHE A 8 2.06 -6.36 5.01
C PHE A 8 0.54 -6.38 4.81
N GLY A 9 0.00 -7.46 4.23
CA GLY A 9 -1.44 -7.61 4.00
C GLY A 9 -2.25 -7.61 5.30
N PHE A 10 -1.75 -8.28 6.34
CA PHE A 10 -2.36 -8.29 7.66
C PHE A 10 -2.36 -6.91 8.33
N GLY A 11 -1.25 -6.18 8.24
CA GLY A 11 -1.14 -4.82 8.77
C GLY A 11 -2.10 -3.84 8.08
N GLU A 12 -2.26 -3.93 6.76
CA GLU A 12 -3.26 -3.12 6.04
C GLU A 12 -4.69 -3.48 6.46
N ALA A 13 -4.98 -4.76 6.71
CA ALA A 13 -6.29 -5.17 7.23
C ALA A 13 -6.56 -4.58 8.63
N LEU A 14 -5.55 -4.47 9.50
CA LEU A 14 -5.67 -3.78 10.79
C LEU A 14 -6.02 -2.30 10.61
N LEU A 15 -5.41 -1.59 9.67
CA LEU A 15 -5.75 -0.19 9.40
C LEU A 15 -7.20 -0.04 8.91
N ILE A 16 -7.65 -0.94 8.04
CA ILE A 16 -9.01 -0.94 7.50
C ILE A 16 -10.03 -1.16 8.61
N THR A 17 -9.82 -2.18 9.46
CA THR A 17 -10.75 -2.53 10.53
C THR A 17 -10.75 -1.52 11.67
N ALA A 18 -9.63 -0.81 11.91
CA ALA A 18 -9.56 0.31 12.85
C ALA A 18 -10.44 1.51 12.45
N ASN A 19 -10.74 1.67 11.15
CA ASN A 19 -11.68 2.66 10.65
C ASN A 19 -11.31 4.14 10.92
N LEU A 20 -10.03 4.44 11.22
CA LEU A 20 -9.49 5.80 11.39
C LEU A 20 -8.79 6.36 10.14
N GLY A 21 -8.91 5.67 9.02
CA GLY A 21 -8.22 5.96 7.77
C GLY A 21 -7.15 4.92 7.47
N VAL A 22 -6.83 4.77 6.21
CA VAL A 22 -5.96 3.73 5.67
C VAL A 22 -4.77 4.34 4.94
N SER A 23 -3.80 3.52 4.52
CA SER A 23 -2.68 4.02 3.72
C SER A 23 -3.15 4.63 2.39
N PRO A 24 -2.42 5.60 1.81
CA PRO A 24 -2.83 6.35 0.63
C PRO A 24 -3.37 5.50 -0.53
N TRP A 25 -2.69 4.43 -0.88
CA TRP A 25 -3.12 3.53 -1.94
C TRP A 25 -4.36 2.72 -1.57
N PHE A 26 -4.53 2.39 -0.29
CA PHE A 26 -5.71 1.68 0.19
C PHE A 26 -6.95 2.57 0.26
N VAL A 27 -6.81 3.89 0.30
CA VAL A 27 -7.93 4.81 0.06
C VAL A 27 -8.51 4.60 -1.34
N LEU A 28 -7.64 4.46 -2.35
CA LEU A 28 -8.06 4.14 -3.72
C LEU A 28 -8.73 2.76 -3.82
N HIS A 29 -8.13 1.73 -3.19
CA HIS A 29 -8.67 0.37 -3.21
C HIS A 29 -10.05 0.31 -2.55
N GLN A 30 -10.23 0.96 -1.38
CA GLN A 30 -11.53 1.07 -0.72
C GLN A 30 -12.57 1.82 -1.57
N GLY A 31 -12.18 2.94 -2.17
CA GLY A 31 -13.07 3.72 -3.03
C GLY A 31 -13.57 2.89 -4.22
N LEU A 32 -12.67 2.15 -4.87
CA LEU A 32 -13.02 1.23 -5.95
C LEU A 32 -13.91 0.08 -5.46
N ALA A 33 -13.59 -0.53 -4.32
CA ALA A 33 -14.39 -1.58 -3.70
C ALA A 33 -15.82 -1.09 -3.45
N PHE A 34 -15.96 0.11 -2.90
CA PHE A 34 -17.27 0.72 -2.65
C PHE A 34 -18.07 0.95 -3.93
N LYS A 35 -17.44 1.40 -5.01
CA LYS A 35 -18.11 1.65 -6.29
C LYS A 35 -18.43 0.40 -7.08
N THR A 36 -17.59 -0.63 -7.01
CA THR A 36 -17.73 -1.85 -7.80
C THR A 36 -18.48 -2.96 -7.08
N GLY A 37 -18.58 -2.90 -5.75
CA GLY A 37 -19.16 -3.96 -4.92
C GLY A 37 -18.23 -5.16 -4.72
N TYR A 38 -16.98 -5.12 -5.20
CA TYR A 38 -15.99 -6.16 -4.95
C TYR A 38 -15.33 -6.00 -3.58
N THR A 39 -14.66 -7.06 -3.11
CA THR A 39 -13.84 -6.99 -1.89
C THR A 39 -12.64 -6.06 -2.07
N ILE A 40 -12.07 -5.57 -0.95
CA ILE A 40 -10.90 -4.70 -1.00
C ILE A 40 -9.69 -5.46 -1.55
N GLY A 41 -9.54 -6.76 -1.24
CA GLY A 41 -8.47 -7.58 -1.79
C GLY A 41 -8.60 -7.76 -3.30
N ILE A 42 -9.79 -8.04 -3.82
CA ILE A 42 -10.03 -8.14 -5.27
C ILE A 42 -9.66 -6.82 -5.96
N THR A 43 -10.10 -5.68 -5.42
CA THR A 43 -9.74 -4.37 -6.00
C THR A 43 -8.25 -4.08 -5.89
N THR A 44 -7.60 -4.49 -4.80
CA THR A 44 -6.14 -4.39 -4.65
C THR A 44 -5.42 -5.18 -5.73
N PHE A 45 -5.88 -6.40 -6.03
CA PHE A 45 -5.34 -7.21 -7.10
C PHE A 45 -5.49 -6.54 -8.47
N PHE A 46 -6.69 -6.07 -8.82
CA PHE A 46 -6.91 -5.42 -10.12
C PHE A 46 -6.13 -4.11 -10.26
N VAL A 47 -6.04 -3.29 -9.23
CA VAL A 47 -5.19 -2.08 -9.24
C VAL A 47 -3.72 -2.45 -9.43
N SER A 48 -3.25 -3.52 -8.76
CA SER A 48 -1.88 -4.00 -8.96
C SER A 48 -1.62 -4.43 -10.41
N ILE A 49 -2.56 -5.14 -11.03
CA ILE A 49 -2.50 -5.50 -12.46
C ILE A 49 -2.47 -4.23 -13.33
N ALA A 50 -3.34 -3.26 -13.08
CA ALA A 50 -3.37 -2.01 -13.84
C ALA A 50 -2.04 -1.25 -13.73
N VAL A 51 -1.46 -1.19 -12.54
CA VAL A 51 -0.12 -0.60 -12.32
C VAL A 51 0.96 -1.38 -13.07
N LEU A 52 0.92 -2.71 -13.08
CA LEU A 52 1.87 -3.54 -13.84
C LEU A 52 1.75 -3.35 -15.34
N LEU A 53 0.56 -3.08 -15.88
CA LEU A 53 0.39 -2.72 -17.29
C LEU A 53 1.09 -1.40 -17.64
N ILE A 54 1.11 -0.43 -16.71
CA ILE A 54 1.86 0.82 -16.87
C ILE A 54 3.38 0.59 -16.88
N TRP A 55 3.88 -0.50 -16.28
CA TRP A 55 5.30 -0.85 -16.34
C TRP A 55 5.80 -1.16 -17.74
N PHE A 56 4.90 -1.64 -18.62
CA PHE A 56 5.28 -2.02 -19.99
C PHE A 56 5.90 -0.84 -20.77
N PRO A 57 5.23 0.33 -20.89
CA PRO A 57 5.84 1.51 -21.52
C PRO A 57 7.04 2.05 -20.73
N LEU A 58 7.10 1.84 -19.40
CA LEU A 58 8.21 2.24 -18.55
C LEU A 58 9.42 1.30 -18.62
N LYS A 59 9.34 0.24 -19.45
CA LYS A 59 10.40 -0.78 -19.63
C LYS A 59 10.87 -1.41 -18.30
N GLN A 60 9.97 -1.49 -17.29
CA GLN A 60 10.26 -2.18 -16.05
C GLN A 60 9.90 -3.66 -16.20
N LYS A 61 10.71 -4.54 -15.62
CA LYS A 61 10.46 -5.99 -15.66
C LYS A 61 9.91 -6.44 -14.31
N PRO A 62 8.71 -7.03 -14.24
CA PRO A 62 8.19 -7.59 -13.00
C PRO A 62 9.04 -8.80 -12.58
N GLY A 63 9.45 -8.84 -11.33
CA GLY A 63 10.08 -10.01 -10.72
C GLY A 63 9.03 -10.97 -10.13
N ILE A 64 9.49 -12.15 -9.69
CA ILE A 64 8.64 -13.11 -8.97
C ILE A 64 8.04 -12.46 -7.72
N GLY A 65 8.83 -11.65 -7.00
CA GLY A 65 8.37 -10.91 -5.83
C GLY A 65 7.25 -9.91 -6.14
N THR A 66 7.26 -9.30 -7.33
CA THR A 66 6.23 -8.36 -7.77
C THR A 66 4.88 -9.06 -7.97
N ILE A 67 4.90 -10.24 -8.61
CA ILE A 67 3.69 -11.05 -8.85
C ILE A 67 3.12 -11.57 -7.53
N LEU A 68 3.99 -12.11 -6.67
CA LEU A 68 3.59 -12.60 -5.35
C LEU A 68 3.06 -11.47 -4.46
N ASN A 69 3.62 -10.25 -4.56
CA ASN A 69 3.12 -9.08 -3.85
C ASN A 69 1.65 -8.79 -4.23
N ALA A 70 1.33 -8.74 -5.52
CA ALA A 70 -0.03 -8.50 -6.00
C ALA A 70 -1.03 -9.57 -5.53
N ILE A 71 -0.63 -10.84 -5.53
CA ILE A 71 -1.51 -11.96 -5.17
C ILE A 71 -1.62 -12.11 -3.64
N LEU A 72 -0.49 -12.24 -2.94
CA LEU A 72 -0.50 -12.55 -1.50
C LEU A 72 -1.09 -11.43 -0.66
N ILE A 73 -0.74 -10.16 -0.94
CA ILE A 73 -1.32 -9.05 -0.19
C ILE A 73 -2.83 -9.02 -0.35
N SER A 74 -3.34 -9.22 -1.56
CA SER A 74 -4.77 -9.22 -1.85
C SER A 74 -5.51 -10.35 -1.12
N VAL A 75 -4.98 -11.56 -1.16
CA VAL A 75 -5.57 -12.73 -0.50
C VAL A 75 -5.51 -12.61 1.02
N ILE A 76 -4.34 -12.27 1.57
CA ILE A 76 -4.16 -12.14 3.03
C ILE A 76 -5.02 -11.01 3.58
N LEU A 77 -5.16 -9.91 2.84
CA LEU A 77 -6.03 -8.81 3.21
C LEU A 77 -7.47 -9.27 3.40
N ASP A 78 -8.06 -9.89 2.37
CA ASP A 78 -9.46 -10.34 2.44
C ASP A 78 -9.67 -11.41 3.51
N LEU A 79 -8.75 -12.35 3.65
CA LEU A 79 -8.79 -13.35 4.72
C LEU A 79 -8.72 -12.70 6.11
N SER A 80 -7.85 -11.73 6.28
CA SER A 80 -7.69 -11.04 7.57
C SER A 80 -8.91 -10.22 7.95
N LEU A 81 -9.57 -9.58 6.98
CA LEU A 81 -10.79 -8.79 7.22
C LEU A 81 -11.95 -9.61 7.77
N ILE A 82 -11.97 -10.93 7.51
CA ILE A 82 -13.01 -11.83 8.05
C ILE A 82 -12.84 -12.06 9.56
N TYR A 83 -11.59 -12.12 10.03
CA TYR A 83 -11.30 -12.53 11.42
C TYR A 83 -10.96 -11.37 12.35
N LEU A 84 -10.58 -10.21 11.80
CA LEU A 84 -10.16 -9.07 12.61
C LEU A 84 -11.33 -8.35 13.26
N PRO A 85 -11.20 -7.92 14.53
CA PRO A 85 -12.21 -7.13 15.21
C PRO A 85 -12.32 -5.72 14.63
N TYR A 86 -13.53 -5.17 14.70
CA TYR A 86 -13.83 -3.78 14.36
C TYR A 86 -14.07 -2.99 15.65
N PRO A 87 -13.05 -2.42 16.28
CA PRO A 87 -13.20 -1.68 17.52
C PRO A 87 -14.06 -0.45 17.32
N LYS A 88 -14.90 -0.15 18.31
CA LYS A 88 -15.78 1.02 18.30
C LYS A 88 -15.19 2.21 19.08
N GLU A 89 -14.36 1.92 20.07
CA GLU A 89 -13.76 2.93 20.92
C GLU A 89 -12.49 3.48 20.27
N PHE A 90 -12.36 4.81 20.28
CA PHE A 90 -11.24 5.53 19.65
C PHE A 90 -9.87 5.05 20.14
N LEU A 91 -9.74 4.75 21.43
CA LEU A 91 -8.48 4.31 22.00
C LEU A 91 -8.00 2.98 21.39
N PHE A 92 -8.89 2.00 21.27
CA PHE A 92 -8.55 0.71 20.63
C PHE A 92 -8.29 0.87 19.14
N GLN A 93 -9.08 1.70 18.45
CA GLN A 93 -8.83 2.03 17.03
C GLN A 93 -7.44 2.63 16.83
N PHE A 94 -7.05 3.58 17.70
CA PHE A 94 -5.76 4.24 17.62
C PHE A 94 -4.59 3.27 17.83
N PHE A 95 -4.66 2.42 18.86
CA PHE A 95 -3.64 1.38 19.08
C PHE A 95 -3.57 0.39 17.93
N GLN A 96 -4.72 0.00 17.36
CA GLN A 96 -4.77 -0.91 16.23
C GLN A 96 -4.10 -0.30 14.98
N VAL A 97 -4.27 1.00 14.73
CA VAL A 97 -3.57 1.73 13.66
C VAL A 97 -2.06 1.71 13.89
N LEU A 98 -1.59 2.02 15.11
CA LEU A 98 -0.15 2.01 15.42
C LEU A 98 0.47 0.62 15.22
N ILE A 99 -0.19 -0.43 15.72
CA ILE A 99 0.24 -1.82 15.54
C ILE A 99 0.26 -2.18 14.04
N GLY A 100 -0.79 -1.80 13.30
CA GLY A 100 -0.88 -2.05 11.86
C GLY A 100 0.27 -1.40 11.09
N ILE A 101 0.57 -0.12 11.36
CA ILE A 101 1.69 0.60 10.72
C ILE A 101 3.03 -0.06 11.07
N PHE A 102 3.24 -0.46 12.31
CA PHE A 102 4.45 -1.15 12.74
C PHE A 102 4.64 -2.50 12.02
N ILE A 103 3.58 -3.29 11.90
CA ILE A 103 3.58 -4.57 11.19
C ILE A 103 3.85 -4.35 9.69
N ILE A 104 3.23 -3.34 9.06
CA ILE A 104 3.50 -2.98 7.66
C ILE A 104 4.98 -2.61 7.48
N GLY A 105 5.55 -1.85 8.40
CA GLY A 105 6.97 -1.48 8.37
C GLY A 105 7.89 -2.68 8.39
N ILE A 106 7.67 -3.62 9.32
CA ILE A 106 8.42 -4.88 9.41
C ILE A 106 8.22 -5.72 8.14
N GLY A 107 6.96 -5.88 7.71
CA GLY A 107 6.61 -6.63 6.51
C GLY A 107 7.30 -6.08 5.26
N SER A 108 7.30 -4.75 5.11
CA SER A 108 8.00 -4.06 4.02
C SER A 108 9.51 -4.32 4.06
N GLY A 109 10.11 -4.26 5.24
CA GLY A 109 11.54 -4.56 5.41
C GLY A 109 11.89 -5.98 4.95
N PHE A 110 11.13 -6.98 5.40
CA PHE A 110 11.37 -8.38 5.02
C PHE A 110 11.16 -8.66 3.53
N TYR A 111 10.15 -8.05 2.90
CA TYR A 111 9.94 -8.30 1.49
C TYR A 111 10.98 -7.58 0.61
N LEU A 112 11.37 -6.36 0.98
CA LEU A 112 12.39 -5.59 0.26
C LEU A 112 13.78 -6.22 0.39
N ALA A 113 14.14 -6.71 1.59
CA ALA A 113 15.41 -7.40 1.83
C ALA A 113 15.58 -8.67 0.97
N ALA A 114 14.48 -9.32 0.57
CA ALA A 114 14.53 -10.50 -0.28
C ALA A 114 15.00 -10.21 -1.73
N ASN A 115 14.95 -8.95 -2.17
CA ASN A 115 15.41 -8.47 -3.49
C ASN A 115 14.89 -9.26 -4.71
N LEU A 116 13.69 -9.87 -4.61
CA LEU A 116 13.07 -10.67 -5.67
C LEU A 116 12.17 -9.84 -6.62
N GLY A 117 12.28 -8.53 -6.55
CA GLY A 117 11.53 -7.56 -7.33
C GLY A 117 10.76 -6.57 -6.45
N PRO A 118 10.65 -5.32 -6.88
CA PRO A 118 9.89 -4.30 -6.16
C PRO A 118 8.39 -4.58 -6.25
N GLY A 119 7.62 -4.08 -5.29
CA GLY A 119 6.16 -4.08 -5.39
C GLY A 119 5.66 -3.29 -6.61
N PRO A 120 4.41 -3.52 -7.06
CA PRO A 120 3.86 -2.81 -8.22
C PRO A 120 4.01 -1.29 -8.12
N ARG A 121 3.74 -0.71 -6.95
CA ARG A 121 3.87 0.73 -6.68
C ARG A 121 5.31 1.22 -6.74
N ASP A 122 6.23 0.48 -6.11
CA ASP A 122 7.64 0.85 -6.02
C ASP A 122 8.30 0.84 -7.39
N GLY A 123 7.95 -0.15 -8.22
CA GLY A 123 8.45 -0.23 -9.58
C GLY A 123 7.86 0.86 -10.50
N LEU A 124 6.61 1.28 -10.27
CA LEU A 124 6.04 2.43 -10.96
C LEU A 124 6.84 3.71 -10.63
N MET A 125 7.14 3.95 -9.34
CA MET A 125 7.94 5.10 -8.91
C MET A 125 9.33 5.09 -9.53
N THR A 126 10.03 3.95 -9.49
CA THR A 126 11.36 3.80 -10.07
C THR A 126 11.35 3.88 -11.59
N GLY A 127 10.30 3.39 -12.25
CA GLY A 127 10.13 3.49 -13.70
C GLY A 127 9.94 4.94 -14.16
N LEU A 128 9.07 5.68 -13.47
CA LEU A 128 8.86 7.11 -13.74
C LEU A 128 10.12 7.93 -13.46
N ASN A 129 10.83 7.66 -12.36
CA ASN A 129 12.09 8.35 -12.06
C ASN A 129 13.15 8.16 -13.16
N LYS A 130 13.24 6.97 -13.74
CA LYS A 130 14.18 6.70 -14.84
C LYS A 130 13.81 7.40 -16.16
N GLN A 131 12.52 7.65 -16.39
CA GLN A 131 12.06 8.28 -17.63
C GLN A 131 11.85 9.79 -17.49
N THR A 132 11.77 10.29 -16.27
CA THR A 132 11.60 11.71 -15.97
C THR A 132 12.79 12.19 -15.14
N ASN A 133 13.11 13.46 -15.19
CA ASN A 133 14.17 14.05 -14.36
C ASN A 133 13.66 14.41 -12.93
N PHE A 134 12.50 13.90 -12.53
CA PHE A 134 11.94 14.17 -11.21
C PHE A 134 12.54 13.25 -10.15
N SER A 135 12.70 13.78 -8.93
CA SER A 135 13.16 12.97 -7.79
C SER A 135 12.13 11.89 -7.42
N ILE A 136 12.62 10.77 -6.87
CA ILE A 136 11.76 9.67 -6.38
C ILE A 136 10.74 10.18 -5.36
N SER A 137 11.18 11.07 -4.44
CA SER A 137 10.31 11.66 -3.43
C SER A 137 9.17 12.46 -4.04
N PHE A 138 9.45 13.27 -5.07
CA PHE A 138 8.41 14.03 -5.77
C PHE A 138 7.39 13.11 -6.45
N ILE A 139 7.87 12.10 -7.19
CA ILE A 139 7.00 11.12 -7.88
C ILE A 139 6.15 10.36 -6.87
N ARG A 140 6.74 9.93 -5.75
CA ARG A 140 6.04 9.25 -4.68
C ARG A 140 4.91 10.11 -4.13
N THR A 141 5.22 11.36 -3.75
CA THR A 141 4.22 12.30 -3.23
C THR A 141 3.08 12.51 -4.23
N LEU A 142 3.42 12.72 -5.50
CA LEU A 142 2.42 12.92 -6.56
C LEU A 142 1.50 11.70 -6.72
N LEU A 143 2.06 10.49 -6.75
CA LEU A 143 1.29 9.25 -6.87
C LEU A 143 0.42 9.00 -5.63
N GLU A 144 0.94 9.23 -4.43
CA GLU A 144 0.18 9.07 -3.19
C GLU A 144 -0.96 10.08 -3.08
N LEU A 145 -0.71 11.36 -3.41
CA LEU A 145 -1.77 12.37 -3.44
C LEU A 145 -2.84 12.05 -4.49
N SER A 146 -2.43 11.58 -5.67
CA SER A 146 -3.36 11.16 -6.71
C SER A 146 -4.22 9.97 -6.25
N ALA A 147 -3.60 8.96 -5.62
CA ALA A 147 -4.32 7.80 -5.10
C ALA A 147 -5.32 8.18 -4.00
N VAL A 148 -4.91 9.04 -3.05
CA VAL A 148 -5.81 9.57 -2.00
C VAL A 148 -6.93 10.38 -2.62
N GLY A 149 -6.62 11.31 -3.54
CA GLY A 149 -7.62 12.16 -4.17
C GLY A 149 -8.67 11.34 -4.92
N ILE A 150 -8.24 10.48 -5.83
CA ILE A 150 -9.16 9.63 -6.60
C ILE A 150 -9.94 8.72 -5.65
N GLY A 151 -9.27 8.07 -4.71
CA GLY A 151 -9.91 7.17 -3.76
C GLY A 151 -10.95 7.86 -2.88
N PHE A 152 -10.67 9.08 -2.42
CA PHE A 152 -11.61 9.88 -1.64
C PHE A 152 -12.89 10.22 -2.45
N PHE A 153 -12.75 10.66 -3.69
CA PHE A 153 -13.89 10.92 -4.57
C PHE A 153 -14.71 9.66 -4.88
N LEU A 154 -14.10 8.48 -4.82
CA LEU A 154 -14.78 7.20 -4.98
C LEU A 154 -15.44 6.69 -3.68
N GLY A 155 -15.22 7.36 -2.54
CA GLY A 155 -15.79 7.00 -1.24
C GLY A 155 -14.82 6.26 -0.31
N GLY A 156 -13.53 6.23 -0.63
CA GLY A 156 -12.48 5.72 0.26
C GLY A 156 -12.30 6.59 1.50
N LYS A 157 -11.94 5.97 2.62
CA LYS A 157 -11.82 6.66 3.92
C LYS A 157 -10.44 7.26 4.11
N VAL A 158 -10.41 8.58 4.20
CA VAL A 158 -9.25 9.37 4.64
C VAL A 158 -9.49 9.80 6.09
N GLY A 159 -8.48 9.67 6.93
CA GLY A 159 -8.59 10.05 8.33
C GLY A 159 -7.24 10.23 9.03
N ILE A 160 -7.28 10.30 10.36
CA ILE A 160 -6.08 10.48 11.18
C ILE A 160 -5.06 9.36 10.93
N GLY A 161 -5.51 8.11 10.74
CA GLY A 161 -4.65 6.98 10.39
C GLY A 161 -3.89 7.18 9.08
N THR A 162 -4.52 7.78 8.07
CA THR A 162 -3.86 8.12 6.80
C THR A 162 -2.75 9.17 7.00
N LEU A 163 -2.99 10.18 7.84
CA LEU A 163 -1.99 11.19 8.15
C LEU A 163 -0.82 10.61 8.95
N ILE A 164 -1.10 9.81 9.98
CA ILE A 164 -0.05 9.14 10.78
C ILE A 164 0.80 8.23 9.87
N TYR A 165 0.16 7.44 9.02
CA TYR A 165 0.86 6.57 8.07
C TYR A 165 1.78 7.39 7.15
N ALA A 166 1.25 8.45 6.54
CA ALA A 166 2.04 9.32 5.68
C ALA A 166 3.23 9.95 6.43
N CYS A 167 3.01 10.52 7.61
CA CYS A 167 4.08 11.11 8.41
C CYS A 167 5.18 10.10 8.79
N LEU A 168 4.81 8.92 9.29
CA LEU A 168 5.77 7.91 9.69
C LEU A 168 6.58 7.35 8.50
N LEU A 169 5.93 7.23 7.34
CA LEU A 169 6.59 6.73 6.15
C LEU A 169 7.55 7.77 5.53
N TYR A 170 7.24 9.06 5.65
CA TYR A 170 8.11 10.15 5.18
C TYR A 170 9.33 10.37 6.08
N THR A 171 9.22 10.06 7.37
CA THR A 171 10.35 10.17 8.30
C THR A 171 11.32 9.00 8.22
N SER A 172 10.92 7.89 7.61
CA SER A 172 11.79 6.74 7.39
C SER A 172 12.66 6.97 6.15
N PRO A 173 14.00 7.08 6.28
CA PRO A 173 14.89 7.25 5.13
C PRO A 173 14.75 6.04 4.21
N SER A 174 14.39 6.27 2.94
CA SER A 174 14.36 5.21 1.95
C SER A 174 15.77 4.66 1.74
N PRO A 175 16.02 3.35 1.90
CA PRO A 175 17.33 2.76 1.61
C PRO A 175 17.78 2.92 0.15
N ARG A 176 16.91 3.44 -0.71
CA ARG A 176 17.14 3.65 -2.15
C ARG A 176 17.23 5.12 -2.56
N ASP A 177 17.30 6.04 -1.59
CA ASP A 177 17.50 7.46 -1.90
C ASP A 177 18.99 7.69 -2.16
N PRO A 178 19.43 7.94 -3.41
CA PRO A 178 20.84 8.12 -3.75
C PRO A 178 21.41 9.48 -3.31
N THR A 179 20.63 10.30 -2.61
CA THR A 179 21.03 11.66 -2.17
C THR A 179 21.61 11.69 -0.76
N LYS A 180 21.99 10.52 -0.19
CA LYS A 180 22.75 10.44 1.07
C LYS A 180 23.97 9.56 0.92
#